data_1d6c50c3671bd47a60dce551f7abbfdd
#
_entry.id   1d6c50c3671bd47a60dce551f7abbfdd
#
_cell.length_a   1.000
_cell.length_b   1.000
_cell.length_c   1.000
_cell.angle_alpha   90.00
_cell.angle_beta   90.00
_cell.angle_gamma   90.00
#
_symmetry.space_group_name_H-M   'P 1'
#
loop_
_entity.id
_entity.type
_entity.pdbx_description
1 polymer ?
#
loop_
_entity_poly.entity_id
_entity_poly.type
_entity_poly.pdbx_seq_one_letter_code
_entity_poly.pdbx_strand_id
1 'polypeptide(L)'
;MGGFAEAEDLSGVVSDALGKRRRIAGVDRLRGGTKKGVYRIRLDGTGPASLIVYRWADEENFWPGAAGEVTDPFAPVSGLVPFLAARRRLDEVGARVPRVLWTDDTRQRHAADVAVVEDITGGTLEALFDTDPARADAALNDLARTLNLMHRHHAPRYGRVDLLERGGVALGDSCEQLVLDRALRDLDEAAGRDTRIAAARGRLDVRLRALRALVVPRTEYGLIHGELGPDHVLVSAEGHPVLIDVEGLMYFDVEWEHVFLRLRFGERYAALSRPGLDPPRLGLYALAMHLSLVAGPLRLLDGDFPDREFMHAIVEHNLREALALLP
;
A
#
# COMPACT_ATOMS: atom_id res chain seq x y z
N MET A 1 5.06 -24.78 -2.25
CA MET A 1 4.27 -24.36 -1.07
C MET A 1 5.19 -23.48 -0.26
N GLY A 2 4.91 -22.17 -0.20
CA GLY A 2 5.64 -21.24 0.64
C GLY A 2 5.43 -21.61 2.11
N GLY A 3 6.50 -21.84 2.85
CA GLY A 3 6.46 -22.11 4.28
C GLY A 3 6.34 -20.78 5.03
N PHE A 4 5.29 -20.62 5.82
CA PHE A 4 5.19 -19.49 6.76
C PHE A 4 6.12 -19.72 7.95
N ALA A 5 6.64 -18.63 8.55
CA ALA A 5 7.50 -18.75 9.72
C ALA A 5 6.71 -19.28 10.93
N GLU A 6 7.32 -20.23 11.64
CA GLU A 6 6.80 -20.80 12.88
C GLU A 6 7.43 -20.14 14.12
N ALA A 7 6.94 -20.49 15.31
CA ALA A 7 7.41 -19.92 16.56
C ALA A 7 8.92 -20.12 16.78
N GLU A 8 9.49 -21.25 16.29
CA GLU A 8 10.92 -21.54 16.38
C GLU A 8 11.75 -20.57 15.53
N ASP A 9 11.30 -20.25 14.30
CA ASP A 9 11.96 -19.31 13.41
C ASP A 9 11.98 -17.88 13.98
N LEU A 10 10.91 -17.50 14.70
CA LEU A 10 10.73 -16.18 15.27
C LEU A 10 11.35 -16.02 16.67
N SER A 11 11.70 -17.13 17.34
CA SER A 11 12.29 -17.09 18.68
C SER A 11 13.66 -16.39 18.70
N GLY A 12 14.45 -16.59 17.66
CA GLY A 12 15.71 -15.88 17.44
C GLY A 12 15.51 -14.37 17.31
N VAL A 13 14.55 -13.95 16.50
CA VAL A 13 14.17 -12.53 16.27
C VAL A 13 13.78 -11.86 17.58
N VAL A 14 12.90 -12.49 18.37
CA VAL A 14 12.45 -11.97 19.68
C VAL A 14 13.62 -11.88 20.67
N SER A 15 14.48 -12.89 20.71
CA SER A 15 15.66 -12.90 21.57
C SER A 15 16.65 -11.79 21.22
N ASP A 16 16.86 -11.51 19.94
CA ASP A 16 17.76 -10.46 19.48
C ASP A 16 17.16 -9.07 19.73
N ALA A 17 15.87 -8.89 19.51
CA ALA A 17 15.18 -7.61 19.71
C ALA A 17 14.98 -7.24 21.18
N LEU A 18 14.64 -8.20 22.04
CA LEU A 18 14.21 -7.95 23.44
C LEU A 18 15.09 -8.59 24.50
N GLY A 19 16.08 -9.39 24.09
CA GLY A 19 16.94 -10.16 24.98
C GLY A 19 16.35 -11.51 25.38
N LYS A 20 17.22 -12.42 25.80
CA LYS A 20 16.92 -13.86 26.06
C LYS A 20 15.90 -14.14 27.18
N ARG A 21 15.51 -13.13 27.96
CA ARG A 21 14.56 -13.29 29.08
C ARG A 21 13.10 -13.27 28.64
N ARG A 22 12.81 -12.85 27.40
CA ARG A 22 11.45 -12.78 26.87
C ARG A 22 11.10 -14.11 26.17
N ARG A 23 9.94 -14.64 26.49
CA ARG A 23 9.43 -15.89 25.90
C ARG A 23 8.21 -15.61 25.05
N ILE A 24 8.11 -16.33 23.95
CA ILE A 24 6.93 -16.31 23.08
C ILE A 24 5.83 -17.13 23.75
N ALA A 25 4.69 -16.51 24.03
CA ALA A 25 3.47 -17.17 24.51
C ALA A 25 2.58 -17.64 23.35
N GLY A 26 2.73 -17.05 22.17
CA GLY A 26 2.01 -17.45 20.96
C GLY A 26 2.40 -16.61 19.76
N VAL A 27 2.17 -17.15 18.57
CA VAL A 27 2.41 -16.53 17.27
C VAL A 27 1.11 -16.57 16.46
N ASP A 28 0.66 -15.44 15.98
CA ASP A 28 -0.50 -15.32 15.09
C ASP A 28 -0.04 -14.69 13.79
N ARG A 29 -0.13 -15.40 12.67
CA ARG A 29 0.06 -14.79 11.36
C ARG A 29 -1.14 -13.90 11.05
N LEU A 30 -0.88 -12.61 10.80
CA LEU A 30 -1.93 -11.66 10.41
C LEU A 30 -2.22 -11.81 8.91
N ARG A 31 -3.50 -11.69 8.54
CA ARG A 31 -3.96 -11.79 7.14
C ARG A 31 -3.62 -10.50 6.39
N GLY A 32 -3.57 -10.59 5.06
CA GLY A 32 -3.51 -9.44 4.15
C GLY A 32 -2.14 -9.16 3.53
N GLY A 33 -1.03 -9.63 4.08
CA GLY A 33 0.30 -9.42 3.48
C GLY A 33 0.46 -10.21 2.17
N THR A 34 0.67 -9.50 1.03
CA THR A 34 0.98 -10.14 -0.26
C THR A 34 2.46 -10.08 -0.61
N LYS A 35 3.24 -9.28 0.13
CA LYS A 35 4.66 -8.99 -0.16
C LYS A 35 5.60 -9.30 1.01
N LYS A 36 5.05 -9.60 2.20
CA LYS A 36 5.80 -9.90 3.44
C LYS A 36 4.96 -10.74 4.40
N GLY A 37 5.62 -11.49 5.27
CA GLY A 37 5.01 -12.08 6.45
C GLY A 37 4.78 -11.03 7.54
N VAL A 38 3.60 -11.05 8.16
CA VAL A 38 3.25 -10.19 9.29
C VAL A 38 2.80 -11.07 10.45
N TYR A 39 3.54 -11.06 11.55
CA TYR A 39 3.32 -11.93 12.69
C TYR A 39 3.12 -11.12 13.96
N ARG A 40 2.00 -11.34 14.65
CA ARG A 40 1.81 -10.87 16.03
C ARG A 40 2.41 -11.88 16.97
N ILE A 41 3.37 -11.45 17.76
CA ILE A 41 4.03 -12.26 18.77
C ILE A 41 3.47 -11.86 20.14
N ARG A 42 2.76 -12.78 20.80
CA ARG A 42 2.38 -12.62 22.20
C ARG A 42 3.54 -13.01 23.10
N LEU A 43 3.77 -12.23 24.13
CA LEU A 43 4.95 -12.36 25.00
C LEU A 43 4.55 -12.57 26.46
N ASP A 44 5.27 -13.46 27.15
CA ASP A 44 5.21 -13.61 28.60
C ASP A 44 6.10 -12.60 29.33
N GLY A 45 5.75 -12.30 30.59
CA GLY A 45 6.56 -11.50 31.52
C GLY A 45 6.29 -10.01 31.43
N THR A 46 7.20 -9.19 32.01
CA THR A 46 7.06 -7.74 32.12
C THR A 46 7.43 -7.02 30.81
N GLY A 47 6.73 -5.93 30.47
CA GLY A 47 6.95 -5.14 29.27
C GLY A 47 5.77 -5.26 28.28
N PRO A 48 5.95 -5.02 26.98
CA PRO A 48 4.86 -5.10 26.02
C PRO A 48 4.28 -6.53 25.98
N ALA A 49 2.95 -6.63 25.97
CA ALA A 49 2.25 -7.93 25.90
C ALA A 49 2.39 -8.60 24.53
N SER A 50 2.56 -7.78 23.49
CA SER A 50 2.76 -8.24 22.13
C SER A 50 3.63 -7.27 21.33
N LEU A 51 4.11 -7.77 20.19
CA LEU A 51 4.81 -6.99 19.16
C LEU A 51 4.48 -7.56 17.79
N ILE A 52 4.80 -6.81 16.74
CA ILE A 52 4.67 -7.25 15.36
C ILE A 52 6.06 -7.52 14.77
N VAL A 53 6.20 -8.64 14.08
CA VAL A 53 7.37 -8.96 13.25
C VAL A 53 6.96 -8.86 11.78
N TYR A 54 7.68 -8.03 11.03
CA TYR A 54 7.68 -8.03 9.57
C TYR A 54 8.84 -8.87 9.07
N ARG A 55 8.57 -9.80 8.18
CA ARG A 55 9.57 -10.67 7.55
C ARG A 55 9.43 -10.58 6.02
N TRP A 56 10.48 -10.12 5.35
CA TRP A 56 10.53 -10.01 3.89
C TRP A 56 11.28 -11.19 3.30
N ALA A 57 10.64 -12.34 3.32
CA ALA A 57 11.16 -13.56 2.74
C ALA A 57 10.52 -13.83 1.37
N ASP A 58 11.30 -14.40 0.45
CA ASP A 58 10.85 -14.66 -0.92
C ASP A 58 9.62 -15.59 -0.95
N GLU A 59 9.56 -16.57 -0.06
CA GLU A 59 8.44 -17.50 0.08
C GLU A 59 7.14 -16.85 0.58
N GLU A 60 7.20 -15.64 1.13
CA GLU A 60 6.06 -14.86 1.62
C GLU A 60 5.65 -13.73 0.66
N ASN A 61 6.34 -13.63 -0.47
CA ASN A 61 6.02 -12.70 -1.54
C ASN A 61 5.25 -13.43 -2.67
N PHE A 62 3.95 -13.16 -2.79
CA PHE A 62 3.08 -13.80 -3.79
C PHE A 62 3.12 -13.11 -5.16
N TRP A 63 3.86 -12.01 -5.32
CA TRP A 63 3.95 -11.32 -6.60
C TRP A 63 4.99 -12.00 -7.50
N PRO A 64 4.59 -12.52 -8.69
CA PRO A 64 5.52 -13.16 -9.61
C PRO A 64 6.51 -12.15 -10.19
N GLY A 65 7.79 -12.55 -10.33
CA GLY A 65 8.82 -11.72 -10.94
C GLY A 65 9.31 -10.59 -10.04
N ALA A 66 9.74 -10.91 -8.87
CA ALA A 66 9.96 -10.12 -7.66
C ALA A 66 10.78 -8.81 -7.75
N ALA A 67 11.27 -8.36 -8.86
CA ALA A 67 11.92 -7.05 -8.98
C ALA A 67 11.44 -6.38 -10.25
N GLY A 68 10.28 -5.73 -10.18
CA GLY A 68 9.96 -4.68 -11.14
C GLY A 68 11.10 -3.67 -11.20
N GLU A 69 11.18 -2.90 -12.27
CA GLU A 69 12.21 -1.88 -12.40
C GLU A 69 12.14 -0.95 -11.18
N VAL A 70 13.24 -0.83 -10.43
CA VAL A 70 13.31 -0.04 -9.18
C VAL A 70 12.87 1.41 -9.40
N THR A 71 13.02 1.90 -10.63
CA THR A 71 12.64 3.25 -11.05
C THR A 71 11.15 3.41 -11.33
N ASP A 72 10.39 2.33 -11.53
CA ASP A 72 8.92 2.41 -11.68
C ASP A 72 8.27 2.60 -10.30
N PRO A 73 7.62 3.75 -10.02
CA PRO A 73 6.93 3.99 -8.75
C PRO A 73 5.85 2.97 -8.42
N PHE A 74 5.30 2.30 -9.42
CA PHE A 74 4.24 1.31 -9.29
C PHE A 74 4.73 -0.15 -9.29
N ALA A 75 6.04 -0.37 -9.43
CA ALA A 75 6.57 -1.71 -9.27
C ALA A 75 6.26 -2.24 -7.86
N PRO A 76 5.97 -3.54 -7.71
CA PRO A 76 5.81 -4.14 -6.41
C PRO A 76 7.03 -3.89 -5.54
N VAL A 77 6.86 -3.08 -4.51
CA VAL A 77 7.93 -2.76 -3.56
C VAL A 77 7.81 -3.62 -2.32
N SER A 78 8.94 -4.16 -1.87
CA SER A 78 9.04 -4.98 -0.67
C SER A 78 10.44 -4.84 -0.09
N GLY A 79 10.58 -4.91 1.23
CA GLY A 79 11.87 -4.94 1.89
C GLY A 79 12.03 -3.92 3.02
N LEU A 80 13.04 -4.14 3.83
CA LEU A 80 13.35 -3.31 4.99
C LEU A 80 13.79 -1.89 4.59
N VAL A 81 14.54 -1.75 3.51
CA VAL A 81 15.08 -0.43 3.07
C VAL A 81 13.96 0.54 2.70
N PRO A 82 13.00 0.22 1.80
CA PRO A 82 11.88 1.11 1.51
C PRO A 82 10.99 1.35 2.74
N PHE A 83 10.76 0.35 3.59
CA PHE A 83 10.01 0.52 4.84
C PHE A 83 10.66 1.57 5.75
N LEU A 84 11.97 1.49 6.00
CA LEU A 84 12.67 2.44 6.87
C LEU A 84 12.75 3.85 6.27
N ALA A 85 12.90 3.99 4.95
CA ALA A 85 12.87 5.27 4.26
C ALA A 85 11.49 5.94 4.39
N ALA A 86 10.44 5.19 4.11
CA ALA A 86 9.06 5.66 4.25
C ALA A 86 8.75 6.08 5.69
N ARG A 87 9.12 5.25 6.66
CA ARG A 87 8.93 5.54 8.08
C ARG A 87 9.60 6.85 8.49
N ARG A 88 10.89 7.04 8.14
CA ARG A 88 11.60 8.31 8.46
C ARG A 88 10.86 9.52 7.87
N ARG A 89 10.44 9.42 6.60
CA ARG A 89 9.76 10.51 5.92
C ARG A 89 8.40 10.82 6.57
N LEU A 90 7.65 9.81 6.98
CA LEU A 90 6.37 9.99 7.68
C LEU A 90 6.56 10.61 9.07
N ASP A 91 7.57 10.17 9.82
CA ASP A 91 7.92 10.79 11.11
C ASP A 91 8.28 12.30 10.95
N GLU A 92 9.04 12.66 9.91
CA GLU A 92 9.43 14.06 9.61
C GLU A 92 8.21 14.95 9.29
N VAL A 93 7.19 14.42 8.64
CA VAL A 93 5.96 15.18 8.34
C VAL A 93 4.91 15.09 9.44
N GLY A 94 5.19 14.38 10.53
CA GLY A 94 4.28 14.22 11.66
C GLY A 94 3.17 13.19 11.47
N ALA A 95 3.30 12.29 10.49
CA ALA A 95 2.39 11.17 10.30
C ALA A 95 2.86 9.97 11.13
N ARG A 96 1.99 9.43 11.99
CA ARG A 96 2.34 8.32 12.88
C ARG A 96 2.38 7.00 12.10
N VAL A 97 3.45 6.24 12.33
CA VAL A 97 3.65 4.85 11.90
C VAL A 97 4.08 4.00 13.10
N PRO A 98 3.99 2.67 13.07
CA PRO A 98 4.46 1.83 14.17
C PRO A 98 5.92 2.09 14.48
N ARG A 99 6.25 2.23 15.77
CA ARG A 99 7.61 2.45 16.22
C ARG A 99 8.45 1.19 15.98
N VAL A 100 9.60 1.35 15.31
CA VAL A 100 10.56 0.28 15.13
C VAL A 100 11.33 0.05 16.42
N LEU A 101 11.36 -1.19 16.88
CA LEU A 101 12.07 -1.63 18.08
C LEU A 101 13.42 -2.24 17.73
N TRP A 102 13.48 -2.98 16.62
CA TRP A 102 14.70 -3.65 16.15
C TRP A 102 14.60 -4.02 14.68
N THR A 103 15.74 -4.14 14.00
CA THR A 103 15.82 -4.57 12.60
C THR A 103 17.06 -5.42 12.35
N ASP A 104 16.98 -6.33 11.35
CA ASP A 104 18.12 -7.06 10.80
C ASP A 104 18.00 -7.18 9.28
N ASP A 105 18.99 -6.63 8.56
CA ASP A 105 19.16 -6.72 7.11
C ASP A 105 20.40 -7.56 6.73
N THR A 106 21.10 -8.10 7.70
CA THR A 106 22.37 -8.81 7.47
C THR A 106 22.15 -10.20 6.88
N ARG A 107 20.98 -10.79 7.07
CA ARG A 107 20.63 -12.17 6.69
C ARG A 107 21.61 -13.24 7.22
N GLN A 108 22.41 -12.88 8.23
CA GLN A 108 23.39 -13.83 8.83
C GLN A 108 22.76 -14.78 9.84
N ARG A 109 21.76 -14.30 10.59
CA ARG A 109 21.06 -15.05 11.62
C ARG A 109 19.63 -15.41 11.23
N HIS A 110 19.01 -14.59 10.42
CA HIS A 110 17.66 -14.77 9.88
C HIS A 110 17.75 -14.84 8.35
N ALA A 111 17.04 -15.77 7.73
CA ALA A 111 17.10 -16.01 6.28
C ALA A 111 16.47 -14.88 5.44
N ALA A 112 15.90 -13.85 6.09
CA ALA A 112 15.23 -12.72 5.44
C ALA A 112 15.51 -11.42 6.20
N ASP A 113 15.27 -10.28 5.56
CA ASP A 113 15.20 -9.00 6.26
C ASP A 113 14.04 -9.02 7.25
N VAL A 114 14.25 -8.46 8.44
CA VAL A 114 13.28 -8.49 9.53
C VAL A 114 13.18 -7.12 10.21
N ALA A 115 11.97 -6.73 10.56
CA ALA A 115 11.72 -5.62 11.49
C ALA A 115 10.79 -6.06 12.62
N VAL A 116 11.13 -5.66 13.84
CA VAL A 116 10.26 -5.77 15.01
C VAL A 116 9.69 -4.39 15.30
N VAL A 117 8.37 -4.28 15.32
CA VAL A 117 7.68 -3.01 15.56
C VAL A 117 6.67 -3.14 16.69
N GLU A 118 6.22 -2.00 17.22
CA GLU A 118 5.17 -1.97 18.23
C GLU A 118 3.87 -2.58 17.68
N ASP A 119 3.11 -3.26 18.54
CA ASP A 119 1.78 -3.74 18.22
C ASP A 119 0.73 -2.68 18.57
N ILE A 120 0.03 -2.18 17.55
CA ILE A 120 -1.09 -1.24 17.71
C ILE A 120 -2.37 -2.05 17.88
N THR A 121 -2.88 -2.11 19.11
CA THR A 121 -3.95 -3.04 19.49
C THR A 121 -5.38 -2.48 19.37
N GLY A 122 -5.55 -1.22 18.95
CA GLY A 122 -6.87 -0.58 18.85
C GLY A 122 -7.70 -0.99 17.63
N GLY A 123 -7.21 -1.90 16.79
CA GLY A 123 -7.87 -2.40 15.59
C GLY A 123 -7.60 -1.55 14.35
N THR A 124 -8.10 -2.00 13.20
CA THR A 124 -8.09 -1.24 11.96
C THR A 124 -9.24 -0.23 11.95
N LEU A 125 -9.07 0.87 11.23
CA LEU A 125 -10.16 1.83 11.02
C LEU A 125 -11.34 1.16 10.30
N GLU A 126 -11.08 0.21 9.40
CA GLU A 126 -12.10 -0.59 8.73
C GLU A 126 -12.98 -1.34 9.73
N ALA A 127 -12.38 -2.08 10.66
CA ALA A 127 -13.12 -2.81 11.70
C ALA A 127 -13.88 -1.89 12.64
N LEU A 128 -13.34 -0.71 12.94
CA LEU A 128 -13.99 0.27 13.82
C LEU A 128 -15.23 0.91 13.19
N PHE A 129 -15.34 0.96 11.86
CA PHE A 129 -16.56 1.45 11.22
C PHE A 129 -17.83 0.70 11.65
N ASP A 130 -17.69 -0.58 11.96
CA ASP A 130 -18.80 -1.42 12.39
C ASP A 130 -18.88 -1.59 13.91
N THR A 131 -17.70 -1.61 14.60
CA THR A 131 -17.64 -1.96 16.02
C THR A 131 -17.68 -0.76 16.96
N ASP A 132 -17.14 0.40 16.53
CA ASP A 132 -17.13 1.66 17.30
C ASP A 132 -17.12 2.87 16.33
N PRO A 133 -18.28 3.19 15.70
CA PRO A 133 -18.38 4.26 14.72
C PRO A 133 -17.92 5.64 15.23
N ALA A 134 -18.17 5.96 16.49
CA ALA A 134 -17.79 7.25 17.06
C ALA A 134 -16.27 7.41 17.14
N ARG A 135 -15.55 6.36 17.54
CA ARG A 135 -14.10 6.32 17.55
C ARG A 135 -13.53 6.30 16.12
N ALA A 136 -14.20 5.60 15.21
CA ALA A 136 -13.83 5.58 13.80
C ALA A 136 -13.93 6.98 13.16
N ASP A 137 -15.01 7.72 13.41
CA ASP A 137 -15.21 9.08 12.89
C ASP A 137 -14.16 10.06 13.44
N ALA A 138 -13.81 9.96 14.72
CA ALA A 138 -12.74 10.76 15.30
C ALA A 138 -11.38 10.45 14.64
N ALA A 139 -11.03 9.17 14.48
CA ALA A 139 -9.80 8.75 13.83
C ALA A 139 -9.77 9.13 12.33
N LEU A 140 -10.90 9.09 11.64
CA LEU A 140 -11.04 9.51 10.24
C LEU A 140 -10.77 11.02 10.07
N ASN A 141 -11.29 11.85 11.00
CA ASN A 141 -10.99 13.29 11.00
C ASN A 141 -9.50 13.57 11.26
N ASP A 142 -8.86 12.81 12.14
CA ASP A 142 -7.40 12.89 12.37
C ASP A 142 -6.62 12.42 11.14
N LEU A 143 -7.08 11.37 10.47
CA LEU A 143 -6.49 10.91 9.21
C LEU A 143 -6.55 11.98 8.14
N ALA A 144 -7.66 12.71 8.01
CA ALA A 144 -7.78 13.83 7.07
C ALA A 144 -6.71 14.91 7.35
N ARG A 145 -6.43 15.21 8.63
CA ARG A 145 -5.35 16.13 9.01
C ARG A 145 -3.97 15.57 8.65
N THR A 146 -3.74 14.30 8.91
CA THR A 146 -2.49 13.61 8.54
C THR A 146 -2.23 13.64 7.04
N LEU A 147 -3.24 13.31 6.22
CA LEU A 147 -3.16 13.40 4.75
C LEU A 147 -2.86 14.82 4.27
N ASN A 148 -3.46 15.83 4.88
CA ASN A 148 -3.17 17.22 4.54
C ASN A 148 -1.70 17.61 4.86
N LEU A 149 -1.11 17.11 5.95
CA LEU A 149 0.30 17.30 6.24
C LEU A 149 1.18 16.64 5.19
N MET A 150 0.90 15.38 4.86
CA MET A 150 1.64 14.64 3.84
C MET A 150 1.55 15.34 2.48
N HIS A 151 0.36 15.69 2.00
CA HIS A 151 0.16 16.32 0.70
C HIS A 151 0.76 17.72 0.56
N ARG A 152 1.02 18.42 1.66
CA ARG A 152 1.73 19.73 1.66
C ARG A 152 3.24 19.57 1.66
N HIS A 153 3.74 18.38 1.93
CA HIS A 153 5.17 18.11 1.81
C HIS A 153 5.49 17.77 0.36
N HIS A 154 6.12 18.72 -0.35
CA HIS A 154 6.35 18.63 -1.79
C HIS A 154 7.79 18.26 -2.12
N ALA A 155 7.97 17.65 -3.29
CA ALA A 155 9.25 17.46 -3.94
C ALA A 155 9.20 17.90 -5.41
N PRO A 156 10.32 18.38 -5.99
CA PRO A 156 10.39 18.78 -7.39
C PRO A 156 10.46 17.60 -8.38
N ARG A 157 10.56 16.38 -7.87
CA ARG A 157 10.60 15.14 -8.65
C ARG A 157 9.64 14.12 -8.03
N TYR A 158 8.91 13.40 -8.87
CA TYR A 158 8.10 12.28 -8.43
C TYR A 158 8.93 10.99 -8.32
N GLY A 159 8.42 10.04 -7.56
CA GLY A 159 9.03 8.74 -7.35
C GLY A 159 8.98 8.30 -5.88
N ARG A 160 9.29 7.03 -5.65
CA ARG A 160 9.35 6.49 -4.28
C ARG A 160 10.38 7.21 -3.43
N VAL A 161 10.06 7.37 -2.16
CA VAL A 161 10.92 8.07 -1.21
C VAL A 161 12.30 7.42 -1.13
N ASP A 162 12.38 6.09 -1.04
CA ASP A 162 13.65 5.36 -0.95
C ASP A 162 14.54 5.52 -2.20
N LEU A 163 13.94 5.65 -3.38
CA LEU A 163 14.65 5.91 -4.63
C LEU A 163 15.21 7.33 -4.66
N LEU A 164 14.37 8.32 -4.35
CA LEU A 164 14.75 9.74 -4.41
C LEU A 164 15.81 10.10 -3.37
N GLU A 165 15.73 9.54 -2.15
CA GLU A 165 16.74 9.75 -1.08
C GLU A 165 18.12 9.25 -1.49
N ARG A 166 18.21 8.23 -2.32
CA ARG A 166 19.47 7.71 -2.88
C ARG A 166 19.94 8.47 -4.14
N GLY A 167 19.26 9.55 -4.52
CA GLY A 167 19.57 10.33 -5.72
C GLY A 167 19.09 9.69 -7.02
N GLY A 168 18.27 8.64 -6.95
CA GLY A 168 17.67 7.99 -8.12
C GLY A 168 16.63 8.88 -8.81
N VAL A 169 16.21 8.46 -10.00
CA VAL A 169 15.20 9.12 -10.82
C VAL A 169 14.13 8.09 -11.18
N ALA A 170 12.87 8.48 -11.02
CA ALA A 170 11.76 7.63 -11.42
C ALA A 170 11.65 7.50 -12.94
N LEU A 171 11.10 6.38 -13.39
CA LEU A 171 10.81 6.11 -14.79
C LEU A 171 9.83 7.14 -15.38
N GLY A 172 10.05 7.53 -16.64
CA GLY A 172 9.16 8.40 -17.39
C GLY A 172 9.38 9.90 -17.15
N ASP A 173 8.65 10.71 -17.91
CA ASP A 173 8.84 12.18 -17.97
C ASP A 173 7.83 12.94 -17.10
N SER A 174 6.69 12.31 -16.76
CA SER A 174 5.63 12.92 -15.93
C SER A 174 4.72 11.86 -15.33
N CYS A 175 4.06 12.20 -14.20
CA CYS A 175 3.12 11.30 -13.53
C CYS A 175 1.99 10.84 -14.44
N GLU A 176 1.36 11.77 -15.14
CA GLU A 176 0.21 11.48 -15.99
C GLU A 176 0.59 10.64 -17.22
N GLN A 177 1.82 10.78 -17.76
CA GLN A 177 2.28 9.92 -18.84
C GLN A 177 2.61 8.53 -18.33
N LEU A 178 3.28 8.44 -17.19
CA LEU A 178 3.57 7.14 -16.53
C LEU A 178 2.28 6.36 -16.22
N VAL A 179 1.25 7.06 -15.71
CA VAL A 179 -0.06 6.44 -15.45
C VAL A 179 -0.74 5.98 -16.73
N LEU A 180 -0.70 6.78 -17.80
CA LEU A 180 -1.24 6.37 -19.10
C LEU A 180 -0.55 5.11 -19.62
N ASP A 181 0.79 5.10 -19.63
CA ASP A 181 1.58 3.98 -20.16
C ASP A 181 1.32 2.70 -19.36
N ARG A 182 1.20 2.82 -18.03
CA ARG A 182 0.78 1.70 -17.17
C ARG A 182 -0.63 1.23 -17.49
N ALA A 183 -1.60 2.16 -17.58
CA ALA A 183 -2.99 1.82 -17.86
C ALA A 183 -3.17 1.10 -19.20
N LEU A 184 -2.38 1.47 -20.22
CA LEU A 184 -2.38 0.79 -21.52
C LEU A 184 -1.80 -0.63 -21.43
N ARG A 185 -0.73 -0.82 -20.65
CA ARG A 185 -0.19 -2.18 -20.38
C ARG A 185 -1.20 -3.04 -19.61
N ASP A 186 -1.80 -2.49 -18.56
CA ASP A 186 -2.81 -3.19 -17.75
C ASP A 186 -4.07 -3.52 -18.60
N LEU A 187 -4.46 -2.61 -19.51
CA LEU A 187 -5.56 -2.85 -20.47
C LEU A 187 -5.23 -4.01 -21.40
N ASP A 188 -4.03 -4.04 -21.98
CA ASP A 188 -3.60 -5.11 -22.89
C ASP A 188 -3.53 -6.46 -22.17
N GLU A 189 -2.99 -6.47 -20.95
CA GLU A 189 -2.91 -7.65 -20.11
C GLU A 189 -4.29 -8.18 -19.72
N ALA A 190 -5.18 -7.31 -19.27
CA ALA A 190 -6.55 -7.65 -18.90
C ALA A 190 -7.37 -8.15 -20.11
N ALA A 191 -7.20 -7.53 -21.28
CA ALA A 191 -7.86 -7.94 -22.52
C ALA A 191 -7.44 -9.35 -22.99
N GLY A 192 -6.20 -9.75 -22.68
CA GLY A 192 -5.73 -11.12 -22.93
C GLY A 192 -6.37 -12.18 -22.03
N ARG A 193 -7.01 -11.78 -20.92
CA ARG A 193 -7.58 -12.68 -19.90
C ARG A 193 -9.10 -12.58 -19.76
N ASP A 194 -9.73 -11.46 -20.15
CA ASP A 194 -11.16 -11.23 -20.03
C ASP A 194 -11.76 -10.72 -21.33
N THR A 195 -12.73 -11.47 -21.87
CA THR A 195 -13.38 -11.20 -23.17
C THR A 195 -14.17 -9.88 -23.16
N ARG A 196 -14.68 -9.42 -22.02
CA ARG A 196 -15.44 -8.17 -21.90
C ARG A 196 -14.49 -6.97 -22.07
N ILE A 197 -13.30 -7.03 -21.46
CA ILE A 197 -12.26 -6.03 -21.67
C ILE A 197 -11.75 -6.09 -23.11
N ALA A 198 -11.50 -7.27 -23.65
CA ALA A 198 -11.08 -7.42 -25.04
C ALA A 198 -12.07 -6.75 -26.03
N ALA A 199 -13.38 -6.95 -25.84
CA ALA A 199 -14.41 -6.30 -26.64
C ALA A 199 -14.46 -4.76 -26.50
N ALA A 200 -14.06 -4.22 -25.33
CA ALA A 200 -14.05 -2.79 -25.04
C ALA A 200 -12.67 -2.13 -25.25
N ARG A 201 -11.62 -2.90 -25.55
CA ARG A 201 -10.21 -2.44 -25.55
C ARG A 201 -9.99 -1.15 -26.35
N GLY A 202 -10.49 -1.09 -27.59
CA GLY A 202 -10.30 0.10 -28.44
C GLY A 202 -10.99 1.35 -27.87
N ARG A 203 -12.17 1.21 -27.27
CA ARG A 203 -12.88 2.33 -26.63
C ARG A 203 -12.16 2.78 -25.36
N LEU A 204 -11.63 1.87 -24.55
CA LEU A 204 -10.86 2.18 -23.34
C LEU A 204 -9.55 2.88 -23.69
N ASP A 205 -8.81 2.42 -24.72
CA ASP A 205 -7.60 3.08 -25.21
C ASP A 205 -7.88 4.54 -25.64
N VAL A 206 -8.89 4.74 -26.49
CA VAL A 206 -9.29 6.10 -26.93
C VAL A 206 -9.67 6.98 -25.74
N ARG A 207 -10.40 6.43 -24.76
CA ARG A 207 -10.80 7.15 -23.56
C ARG A 207 -9.62 7.56 -22.70
N LEU A 208 -8.67 6.65 -22.45
CA LEU A 208 -7.44 6.94 -21.70
C LEU A 208 -6.65 8.08 -22.34
N ARG A 209 -6.42 8.01 -23.66
CA ARG A 209 -5.67 9.06 -24.39
C ARG A 209 -6.41 10.39 -24.40
N ALA A 210 -7.73 10.39 -24.53
CA ALA A 210 -8.54 11.60 -24.46
C ALA A 210 -8.46 12.26 -23.08
N LEU A 211 -8.55 11.47 -22.01
CA LEU A 211 -8.38 11.98 -20.63
C LEU A 211 -6.98 12.53 -20.41
N ARG A 212 -5.93 11.81 -20.85
CA ARG A 212 -4.54 12.29 -20.75
C ARG A 212 -4.31 13.62 -21.45
N ALA A 213 -4.92 13.83 -22.61
CA ALA A 213 -4.78 15.06 -23.38
C ALA A 213 -5.32 16.31 -22.65
N LEU A 214 -6.19 16.14 -21.66
CA LEU A 214 -6.74 17.22 -20.83
C LEU A 214 -5.85 17.57 -19.63
N VAL A 215 -4.88 16.71 -19.28
CA VAL A 215 -4.04 16.90 -18.11
C VAL A 215 -2.84 17.78 -18.43
N VAL A 216 -2.66 18.85 -17.63
CA VAL A 216 -1.51 19.75 -17.72
C VAL A 216 -0.37 19.24 -16.84
N PRO A 217 0.88 19.07 -17.34
CA PRO A 217 2.01 18.61 -16.55
C PRO A 217 2.26 19.47 -15.30
N ARG A 218 2.79 18.84 -14.23
CA ARG A 218 3.21 19.51 -12.99
C ARG A 218 4.71 19.41 -12.77
N THR A 219 5.21 20.28 -11.90
CA THR A 219 6.62 20.35 -11.50
C THR A 219 6.82 20.16 -10.00
N GLU A 220 5.73 19.98 -9.23
CA GLU A 220 5.74 19.74 -7.80
C GLU A 220 4.76 18.60 -7.47
N TYR A 221 5.19 17.70 -6.60
CA TYR A 221 4.49 16.46 -6.28
C TYR A 221 4.34 16.35 -4.77
N GLY A 222 3.14 16.01 -4.30
CA GLY A 222 2.86 15.82 -2.89
C GLY A 222 3.30 14.44 -2.41
N LEU A 223 3.58 14.31 -1.11
CA LEU A 223 3.85 13.03 -0.48
C LEU A 223 2.54 12.26 -0.33
N ILE A 224 2.47 11.05 -0.87
CA ILE A 224 1.29 10.17 -0.83
C ILE A 224 1.65 8.77 -0.34
N HIS A 225 0.70 8.09 0.28
CA HIS A 225 0.82 6.67 0.63
C HIS A 225 0.73 5.78 -0.62
N GLY A 226 -0.17 6.12 -1.53
CA GLY A 226 -0.37 5.47 -2.82
C GLY A 226 -1.38 4.32 -2.83
N GLU A 227 -1.54 3.61 -1.71
CA GLU A 227 -2.48 2.47 -1.56
C GLU A 227 -3.22 2.53 -0.21
N LEU A 228 -3.64 3.73 0.25
CA LEU A 228 -4.25 3.90 1.57
C LEU A 228 -5.72 3.48 1.60
N GLY A 229 -5.99 2.34 2.22
CA GLY A 229 -7.33 1.89 2.59
C GLY A 229 -7.59 1.99 4.10
N PRO A 230 -8.83 1.83 4.57
CA PRO A 230 -9.15 1.85 6.00
C PRO A 230 -8.55 0.66 6.78
N ASP A 231 -8.20 -0.41 6.10
CA ASP A 231 -7.43 -1.56 6.59
C ASP A 231 -5.94 -1.24 6.82
N HIS A 232 -5.38 -0.24 6.11
CA HIS A 232 -4.02 0.25 6.29
C HIS A 232 -3.90 1.38 7.32
N VAL A 233 -4.97 1.66 8.05
CA VAL A 233 -4.99 2.61 9.17
C VAL A 233 -5.33 1.85 10.46
N LEU A 234 -4.34 1.69 11.33
CA LEU A 234 -4.58 1.22 12.69
C LEU A 234 -4.97 2.41 13.57
N VAL A 235 -5.73 2.15 14.62
CA VAL A 235 -6.13 3.19 15.59
C VAL A 235 -5.47 2.87 16.93
N SER A 236 -4.68 3.81 17.46
CA SER A 236 -4.01 3.63 18.75
C SER A 236 -5.01 3.61 19.91
N ALA A 237 -4.55 3.24 21.10
CA ALA A 237 -5.38 3.26 22.31
C ALA A 237 -5.98 4.64 22.58
N GLU A 238 -5.22 5.70 22.25
CA GLU A 238 -5.61 7.11 22.39
C GLU A 238 -6.54 7.60 21.27
N GLY A 239 -6.86 6.75 20.27
CA GLY A 239 -7.76 7.08 19.17
C GLY A 239 -7.09 7.69 17.93
N HIS A 240 -5.75 7.80 17.89
CA HIS A 240 -5.03 8.40 16.78
C HIS A 240 -4.75 7.39 15.64
N PRO A 241 -4.83 7.81 14.36
CA PRO A 241 -4.50 6.97 13.23
C PRO A 241 -2.99 6.67 13.18
N VAL A 242 -2.66 5.44 12.81
CA VAL A 242 -1.29 4.93 12.63
C VAL A 242 -1.24 4.24 11.29
N LEU A 243 -0.43 4.75 10.35
CA LEU A 243 -0.34 4.23 9.00
C LEU A 243 0.54 2.98 8.95
N ILE A 244 0.11 1.97 8.20
CA ILE A 244 0.87 0.74 7.93
C ILE A 244 0.94 0.48 6.43
N ASP A 245 1.73 -0.51 6.01
CA ASP A 245 1.98 -0.87 4.61
C ASP A 245 2.56 0.28 3.78
N VAL A 246 3.56 0.95 4.37
CA VAL A 246 4.10 2.25 3.90
C VAL A 246 5.25 2.12 2.90
N GLU A 247 5.69 0.93 2.53
CA GLU A 247 6.85 0.68 1.66
C GLU A 247 6.73 1.36 0.29
N GLY A 248 5.49 1.56 -0.17
CA GLY A 248 5.14 2.25 -1.42
C GLY A 248 5.09 3.77 -1.33
N LEU A 249 5.42 4.39 -0.17
CA LEU A 249 5.39 5.84 0.01
C LEU A 249 6.16 6.57 -1.07
N MET A 250 5.53 7.55 -1.71
CA MET A 250 6.13 8.27 -2.84
C MET A 250 5.70 9.73 -2.91
N TYR A 251 6.48 10.54 -3.60
CA TYR A 251 6.06 11.83 -4.10
C TYR A 251 5.36 11.61 -5.44
N PHE A 252 4.12 12.05 -5.54
CA PHE A 252 3.30 11.85 -6.74
C PHE A 252 2.17 12.87 -6.82
N ASP A 253 1.33 12.80 -7.86
CA ASP A 253 0.11 13.59 -7.94
C ASP A 253 -0.86 13.13 -6.83
N VAL A 254 -1.31 14.07 -6.01
CA VAL A 254 -2.23 13.78 -4.89
C VAL A 254 -3.59 13.23 -5.36
N GLU A 255 -3.95 13.47 -6.61
CA GLU A 255 -5.16 12.90 -7.22
C GLU A 255 -5.11 11.38 -7.32
N TRP A 256 -3.91 10.78 -7.46
CA TRP A 256 -3.74 9.33 -7.41
C TRP A 256 -4.20 8.76 -6.07
N GLU A 257 -3.75 9.36 -4.97
CA GLU A 257 -4.20 9.00 -3.62
C GLU A 257 -5.71 9.17 -3.48
N HIS A 258 -6.25 10.30 -3.90
CA HIS A 258 -7.67 10.60 -3.77
C HIS A 258 -8.58 9.68 -4.60
N VAL A 259 -8.11 9.16 -5.72
CA VAL A 259 -8.83 8.11 -6.47
C VAL A 259 -8.89 6.83 -5.63
N PHE A 260 -7.78 6.41 -5.04
CA PHE A 260 -7.74 5.20 -4.20
C PHE A 260 -8.56 5.38 -2.93
N LEU A 261 -8.47 6.53 -2.27
CA LEU A 261 -9.30 6.87 -1.10
C LEU A 261 -10.79 6.81 -1.42
N ARG A 262 -11.24 7.34 -2.57
CA ARG A 262 -12.65 7.23 -2.98
C ARG A 262 -13.10 5.79 -3.11
N LEU A 263 -12.29 4.97 -3.73
CA LEU A 263 -12.57 3.55 -3.94
C LEU A 263 -12.65 2.79 -2.62
N ARG A 264 -11.73 3.06 -1.68
CA ARG A 264 -11.60 2.28 -0.44
C ARG A 264 -12.49 2.76 0.70
N PHE A 265 -12.76 4.06 0.79
CA PHE A 265 -13.57 4.64 1.87
C PHE A 265 -15.04 4.83 1.51
N GLY A 266 -15.41 4.71 0.22
CA GLY A 266 -16.80 4.85 -0.23
C GLY A 266 -17.43 6.16 0.23
N GLU A 267 -18.60 6.10 0.85
CA GLU A 267 -19.33 7.28 1.35
C GLU A 267 -18.54 8.09 2.40
N ARG A 268 -17.66 7.41 3.17
CA ARG A 268 -16.82 8.05 4.18
C ARG A 268 -15.70 8.91 3.60
N TYR A 269 -15.41 8.77 2.29
CA TYR A 269 -14.43 9.61 1.59
C TYR A 269 -14.74 11.11 1.72
N ALA A 270 -15.99 11.50 1.93
CA ALA A 270 -16.36 12.90 2.11
C ALA A 270 -15.54 13.60 3.21
N ALA A 271 -15.19 12.90 4.29
CA ALA A 271 -14.37 13.41 5.39
C ALA A 271 -12.88 13.60 4.99
N LEU A 272 -12.39 12.87 3.98
CA LEU A 272 -11.02 12.91 3.49
C LEU A 272 -10.86 13.84 2.27
N SER A 273 -11.96 14.31 1.69
CA SER A 273 -11.93 15.15 0.49
C SER A 273 -11.27 16.50 0.77
N ARG A 274 -10.64 17.07 -0.27
CA ARG A 274 -10.02 18.40 -0.20
C ARG A 274 -10.35 19.22 -1.44
N PRO A 275 -10.34 20.56 -1.35
CA PRO A 275 -10.44 21.43 -2.51
C PRO A 275 -9.16 21.40 -3.35
N GLY A 276 -9.27 21.82 -4.62
CA GLY A 276 -8.13 22.03 -5.50
C GLY A 276 -7.61 20.78 -6.20
N LEU A 277 -8.31 19.65 -6.13
CA LEU A 277 -8.00 18.48 -6.96
C LEU A 277 -8.35 18.76 -8.43
N ASP A 278 -7.48 18.31 -9.35
CA ASP A 278 -7.65 18.50 -10.79
C ASP A 278 -8.63 17.46 -11.37
N PRO A 279 -9.83 17.85 -11.87
CA PRO A 279 -10.80 16.91 -12.40
C PRO A 279 -10.32 16.07 -13.59
N PRO A 280 -9.58 16.62 -14.59
CA PRO A 280 -8.94 15.82 -15.64
C PRO A 280 -8.03 14.70 -15.10
N ARG A 281 -7.17 15.00 -14.11
CA ARG A 281 -6.31 13.99 -13.47
C ARG A 281 -7.11 12.93 -12.76
N LEU A 282 -8.11 13.33 -11.97
CA LEU A 282 -8.99 12.39 -11.29
C LEU A 282 -9.67 11.43 -12.28
N GLY A 283 -10.12 11.92 -13.43
CA GLY A 283 -10.73 11.10 -14.48
C GLY A 283 -9.76 10.09 -15.09
N LEU A 284 -8.56 10.52 -15.46
CA LEU A 284 -7.50 9.64 -15.99
C LEU A 284 -7.11 8.58 -14.97
N TYR A 285 -6.86 9.01 -13.73
CA TYR A 285 -6.35 8.12 -12.68
C TYR A 285 -7.42 7.14 -12.19
N ALA A 286 -8.69 7.52 -12.20
CA ALA A 286 -9.78 6.60 -11.88
C ALA A 286 -9.86 5.44 -12.88
N LEU A 287 -9.85 5.73 -14.20
CA LEU A 287 -9.88 4.68 -15.21
C LEU A 287 -8.61 3.80 -15.15
N ALA A 288 -7.44 4.43 -14.99
CA ALA A 288 -6.18 3.69 -14.84
C ALA A 288 -6.18 2.78 -13.61
N MET A 289 -6.68 3.26 -12.47
CA MET A 289 -6.77 2.50 -11.22
C MET A 289 -7.68 1.28 -11.38
N HIS A 290 -8.86 1.44 -11.97
CA HIS A 290 -9.76 0.31 -12.22
C HIS A 290 -9.12 -0.74 -13.13
N LEU A 291 -8.42 -0.33 -14.19
CA LEU A 291 -7.71 -1.28 -15.07
C LEU A 291 -6.59 -2.02 -14.32
N SER A 292 -5.84 -1.31 -13.48
CA SER A 292 -4.81 -1.92 -12.63
C SER A 292 -5.39 -2.94 -11.63
N LEU A 293 -6.57 -2.64 -11.06
CA LEU A 293 -7.29 -3.53 -10.14
C LEU A 293 -8.06 -4.65 -10.86
N VAL A 294 -8.06 -4.69 -12.20
CA VAL A 294 -8.40 -5.86 -13.00
C VAL A 294 -7.15 -6.69 -13.29
N ALA A 295 -6.11 -6.08 -13.85
CA ALA A 295 -4.91 -6.80 -14.29
C ALA A 295 -4.11 -7.42 -13.14
N GLY A 296 -3.90 -6.67 -12.05
CA GLY A 296 -3.13 -7.12 -10.88
C GLY A 296 -3.70 -8.37 -10.21
N PRO A 297 -4.97 -8.37 -9.79
CA PRO A 297 -5.61 -9.57 -9.23
C PRO A 297 -5.66 -10.75 -10.20
N LEU A 298 -5.89 -10.54 -11.50
CA LEU A 298 -5.82 -11.61 -12.50
C LEU A 298 -4.41 -12.23 -12.55
N ARG A 299 -3.34 -11.42 -12.41
CA ARG A 299 -1.95 -11.90 -12.35
C ARG A 299 -1.70 -12.72 -11.08
N LEU A 300 -2.23 -12.32 -9.93
CA LEU A 300 -2.16 -13.11 -8.69
C LEU A 300 -2.90 -14.45 -8.80
N LEU A 301 -4.00 -14.47 -9.58
CA LEU A 301 -4.77 -15.69 -9.84
C LEU A 301 -4.05 -16.69 -10.76
N ASP A 302 -3.03 -16.27 -11.51
CA ASP A 302 -2.15 -17.19 -12.24
C ASP A 302 -1.24 -18.01 -11.29
N GLY A 303 -1.01 -17.51 -10.08
CA GLY A 303 -0.24 -18.17 -9.03
C GLY A 303 -1.09 -18.94 -8.01
N ASP A 304 -0.48 -19.18 -6.86
CA ASP A 304 -1.07 -19.94 -5.72
C ASP A 304 -1.60 -19.05 -4.58
N PHE A 305 -1.96 -17.80 -4.91
CA PHE A 305 -2.54 -16.89 -3.91
C PHE A 305 -3.78 -17.52 -3.24
N PRO A 306 -3.82 -17.59 -1.91
CA PRO A 306 -4.78 -18.45 -1.20
C PRO A 306 -6.24 -17.95 -1.26
N ASP A 307 -6.47 -16.63 -1.27
CA ASP A 307 -7.81 -16.04 -1.28
C ASP A 307 -8.26 -15.67 -2.70
N ARG A 308 -8.54 -16.70 -3.48
CA ARG A 308 -8.91 -16.56 -4.91
C ARG A 308 -10.28 -15.90 -5.09
N GLU A 309 -11.23 -16.19 -4.22
CA GLU A 309 -12.58 -15.63 -4.28
C GLU A 309 -12.56 -14.11 -4.10
N PHE A 310 -11.80 -13.63 -3.13
CA PHE A 310 -11.58 -12.20 -2.90
C PHE A 310 -10.94 -11.52 -4.13
N MET A 311 -9.93 -12.15 -4.76
CA MET A 311 -9.31 -11.61 -5.98
C MET A 311 -10.31 -11.52 -7.13
N HIS A 312 -11.15 -12.55 -7.34
CA HIS A 312 -12.22 -12.52 -8.35
C HIS A 312 -13.24 -11.40 -8.08
N ALA A 313 -13.63 -11.18 -6.82
CA ALA A 313 -14.55 -10.10 -6.46
C ALA A 313 -13.97 -8.72 -6.80
N ILE A 314 -12.66 -8.50 -6.56
CA ILE A 314 -11.95 -7.26 -6.95
C ILE A 314 -11.99 -7.08 -8.47
N VAL A 315 -11.69 -8.13 -9.25
CA VAL A 315 -11.75 -8.09 -10.73
C VAL A 315 -13.13 -7.68 -11.20
N GLU A 316 -14.19 -8.38 -10.75
CA GLU A 316 -15.55 -8.14 -11.20
C GLU A 316 -16.07 -6.73 -10.87
N HIS A 317 -15.73 -6.23 -9.68
CA HIS A 317 -16.08 -4.85 -9.30
C HIS A 317 -15.40 -3.85 -10.23
N ASN A 318 -14.07 -3.92 -10.33
CA ASN A 318 -13.29 -2.92 -11.06
C ASN A 318 -13.50 -2.98 -12.58
N LEU A 319 -13.79 -4.16 -13.11
CA LEU A 319 -14.16 -4.31 -14.51
C LEU A 319 -15.47 -3.56 -14.84
N ARG A 320 -16.49 -3.69 -13.98
CA ARG A 320 -17.76 -2.95 -14.16
C ARG A 320 -17.54 -1.45 -14.11
N GLU A 321 -16.76 -0.98 -13.11
CA GLU A 321 -16.45 0.44 -12.96
C GLU A 321 -15.65 0.98 -14.16
N ALA A 322 -14.64 0.26 -14.65
CA ALA A 322 -13.89 0.66 -15.83
C ALA A 322 -14.79 0.80 -17.08
N LEU A 323 -15.73 -0.13 -17.29
CA LEU A 323 -16.67 -0.08 -18.39
C LEU A 323 -17.71 1.04 -18.22
N ALA A 324 -18.11 1.38 -17.00
CA ALA A 324 -19.03 2.48 -16.71
C ALA A 324 -18.42 3.87 -16.96
N LEU A 325 -17.08 3.98 -17.00
CA LEU A 325 -16.38 5.22 -17.35
C LEU A 325 -16.28 5.49 -18.87
N LEU A 326 -16.76 4.56 -19.69
CA LEU A 326 -16.92 4.79 -21.12
C LEU A 326 -18.12 5.70 -21.38
N PRO A 327 -18.02 6.60 -22.39
CA PRO A 327 -19.14 7.45 -22.79
C PRO A 327 -20.24 6.66 -23.47
#